data_084b4be5a11bf735c927101cccdcb52f
#
_entry.id   084b4be5a11bf735c927101cccdcb52f
#
_cell.length_a   1.000
_cell.length_b   1.000
_cell.length_c   1.000
_cell.angle_alpha   90.00
_cell.angle_beta   90.00
_cell.angle_gamma   90.00
#
_symmetry.space_group_name_H-M   'P 1'
#
loop_
_entity.id
_entity.type
_entity.pdbx_description
1 polymer ?
#
loop_
_entity_poly.entity_id
_entity_poly.type
_entity_poly.pdbx_seq_one_letter_code
_entity_poly.pdbx_strand_id
1 'polypeptide(L)'
;MTRAFIREKKWERALAFQTRNPLHRAHEYALVYGVEVLTAQGFYAGAVLNPLMGELKGDDVPAATRMLCYRKLHSERLLGQGDKDESIWKKAGWDISDVFELIGLDIKMFYGGPSEAVMHGIYRQNYGFSDIVIGRKHADAPFEDGKAIWGDFDAHEIFDNLKGELHIQPCKVGFAAFYESLGRVDLTERHEGEKPYSISGTKVREQLQAGERPDPRIMRPETSDVLIEAYRK
;
A
#
# COMPACT_ATOMS: atom_id res chain seq x y z
N MET A 1 -7.79 20.64 5.98
CA MET A 1 -8.58 19.85 5.00
C MET A 1 -8.65 18.39 5.43
N THR A 2 -7.56 17.60 5.44
CA THR A 2 -7.58 16.17 5.77
C THR A 2 -8.09 15.85 7.19
N ARG A 3 -7.69 16.60 8.22
CA ARG A 3 -8.23 16.45 9.58
C ARG A 3 -9.74 16.66 9.68
N ALA A 4 -10.29 17.62 8.93
CA ALA A 4 -11.75 17.85 8.89
C ALA A 4 -12.46 16.68 8.20
N PHE A 5 -11.92 16.20 7.09
CA PHE A 5 -12.43 15.04 6.37
C PHE A 5 -12.47 13.78 7.25
N ILE A 6 -11.37 13.45 7.94
CA ILE A 6 -11.32 12.29 8.86
C ILE A 6 -12.40 12.39 9.95
N ARG A 7 -12.59 13.60 10.52
CA ARG A 7 -13.65 13.85 11.51
C ARG A 7 -15.06 13.71 10.95
N GLU A 8 -15.28 14.21 9.73
CA GLU A 8 -16.56 14.09 9.03
C GLU A 8 -16.94 12.62 8.77
N LYS A 9 -15.94 11.79 8.40
CA LYS A 9 -16.10 10.34 8.24
C LYS A 9 -16.36 9.62 9.57
N LYS A 10 -16.17 10.27 10.71
CA LYS A 10 -16.32 9.71 12.06
C LYS A 10 -15.43 8.50 12.32
N TRP A 11 -14.29 8.41 11.62
CA TRP A 11 -13.33 7.35 11.88
C TRP A 11 -12.65 7.56 13.23
N GLU A 12 -12.60 6.49 14.03
CA GLU A 12 -11.86 6.45 15.29
C GLU A 12 -10.36 6.30 15.06
N ARG A 13 -10.00 5.60 13.98
CA ARG A 13 -8.63 5.45 13.47
C ARG A 13 -8.62 5.72 11.97
N ALA A 14 -7.55 6.31 11.49
CA ALA A 14 -7.34 6.54 10.06
C ALA A 14 -5.95 6.04 9.65
N LEU A 15 -5.93 4.99 8.85
CA LEU A 15 -4.70 4.36 8.36
C LEU A 15 -4.33 4.96 7.01
N ALA A 16 -3.11 5.49 6.91
CA ALA A 16 -2.53 5.97 5.66
C ALA A 16 -1.63 4.90 5.02
N PHE A 17 -1.76 4.70 3.72
CA PHE A 17 -0.84 3.90 2.91
C PHE A 17 -0.25 4.73 1.78
N GLN A 18 1.05 4.97 1.84
CA GLN A 18 1.78 5.70 0.80
C GLN A 18 2.19 4.76 -0.34
N THR A 19 1.98 5.21 -1.57
CA THR A 19 2.49 4.50 -2.74
C THR A 19 2.97 5.44 -3.84
N ARG A 20 3.93 5.00 -4.63
CA ARG A 20 4.41 5.67 -5.85
C ARG A 20 4.25 4.79 -7.10
N ASN A 21 3.83 3.56 -6.93
CA ASN A 21 3.69 2.57 -8.01
C ASN A 21 2.23 2.20 -8.22
N PRO A 22 1.81 1.85 -9.44
CA PRO A 22 0.55 1.14 -9.63
C PRO A 22 0.49 -0.09 -8.72
N LEU A 23 -0.66 -0.33 -8.10
CA LEU A 23 -0.78 -1.41 -7.13
C LEU A 23 -0.93 -2.76 -7.84
N HIS A 24 -0.19 -3.73 -7.37
CA HIS A 24 -0.50 -5.15 -7.53
C HIS A 24 -1.15 -5.68 -6.24
N ARG A 25 -1.79 -6.85 -6.28
CA ARG A 25 -2.61 -7.37 -5.17
C ARG A 25 -1.87 -7.45 -3.83
N ALA A 26 -0.60 -7.85 -3.84
CA ALA A 26 0.20 -7.85 -2.60
C ALA A 26 0.45 -6.45 -2.02
N HIS A 27 0.52 -5.40 -2.85
CA HIS A 27 0.57 -4.02 -2.36
C HIS A 27 -0.79 -3.55 -1.84
N GLU A 28 -1.89 -3.89 -2.52
CA GLU A 28 -3.25 -3.61 -2.01
C GLU A 28 -3.45 -4.25 -0.64
N TYR A 29 -2.97 -5.49 -0.49
CA TYR A 29 -3.09 -6.26 0.74
C TYR A 29 -2.42 -5.59 1.94
N ALA A 30 -1.35 -4.82 1.74
CA ALA A 30 -0.73 -4.06 2.84
C ALA A 30 -1.71 -3.06 3.49
N LEU A 31 -2.57 -2.40 2.69
CA LEU A 31 -3.62 -1.53 3.22
C LEU A 31 -4.78 -2.34 3.79
N VAL A 32 -5.20 -3.41 3.12
CA VAL A 32 -6.25 -4.33 3.59
C VAL A 32 -5.90 -4.89 4.95
N TYR A 33 -4.72 -5.49 5.07
CA TYR A 33 -4.21 -6.04 6.33
C TYR A 33 -4.20 -5.01 7.45
N GLY A 34 -3.66 -3.82 7.19
CA GLY A 34 -3.55 -2.79 8.21
C GLY A 34 -4.92 -2.31 8.73
N VAL A 35 -5.90 -2.12 7.86
CA VAL A 35 -7.25 -1.72 8.29
C VAL A 35 -8.00 -2.87 8.96
N GLU A 36 -7.76 -4.12 8.53
CA GLU A 36 -8.33 -5.31 9.19
C GLU A 36 -7.82 -5.48 10.62
N VAL A 37 -6.53 -5.22 10.86
CA VAL A 37 -5.98 -5.23 12.23
C VAL A 37 -6.70 -4.24 13.13
N LEU A 38 -6.94 -3.01 12.67
CA LEU A 38 -7.67 -2.00 13.44
C LEU A 38 -9.14 -2.36 13.62
N THR A 39 -9.79 -2.87 12.57
CA THR A 39 -11.20 -3.28 12.59
C THR A 39 -11.40 -4.49 13.53
N ALA A 40 -10.48 -5.45 13.53
CA ALA A 40 -10.52 -6.60 14.43
C ALA A 40 -10.37 -6.20 15.92
N GLN A 41 -9.68 -5.08 16.19
CA GLN A 41 -9.58 -4.47 17.53
C GLN A 41 -10.86 -3.72 17.94
N GLY A 42 -11.83 -3.59 17.05
CA GLY A 42 -13.12 -2.96 17.32
C GLY A 42 -13.20 -1.49 16.89
N PHE A 43 -12.20 -0.93 16.22
CA PHE A 43 -12.24 0.45 15.74
C PHE A 43 -13.01 0.58 14.41
N TYR A 44 -13.80 1.62 14.30
CA TYR A 44 -14.28 2.11 12.99
C TYR A 44 -13.13 2.84 12.29
N ALA A 45 -12.38 2.10 11.48
CA ALA A 45 -11.12 2.55 10.89
C ALA A 45 -11.26 2.88 9.40
N GLY A 46 -10.76 4.04 8.99
CA GLY A 46 -10.64 4.42 7.59
C GLY A 46 -9.35 3.91 6.94
N ALA A 47 -9.45 3.40 5.72
CA ALA A 47 -8.34 2.98 4.86
C ALA A 47 -8.06 4.06 3.82
N VAL A 48 -6.92 4.75 3.90
CA VAL A 48 -6.61 5.85 2.98
C VAL A 48 -5.38 5.54 2.16
N LEU A 49 -5.58 5.41 0.84
CA LEU A 49 -4.48 5.36 -0.11
C LEU A 49 -3.96 6.79 -0.36
N ASN A 50 -2.68 7.01 -0.08
CA ASN A 50 -1.99 8.28 -0.28
C ASN A 50 -0.96 8.20 -1.42
N PRO A 51 -1.35 8.28 -2.71
CA PRO A 51 -0.39 8.31 -3.78
C PRO A 51 0.48 9.57 -3.74
N LEU A 52 1.76 9.41 -4.01
CA LEU A 52 2.68 10.52 -4.20
C LEU A 52 2.43 11.16 -5.57
N MET A 53 2.09 12.44 -5.55
CA MET A 53 1.81 13.24 -6.75
C MET A 53 2.98 14.13 -7.15
N GLY A 54 3.93 14.35 -6.22
CA GLY A 54 5.13 15.13 -6.45
C GLY A 54 6.13 14.47 -7.40
N GLU A 55 7.30 15.09 -7.54
CA GLU A 55 8.39 14.63 -8.41
C GLU A 55 8.94 13.28 -7.95
N LEU A 56 9.03 12.33 -8.89
CA LEU A 56 9.54 10.98 -8.71
C LEU A 56 10.73 10.71 -9.64
N LYS A 57 11.32 9.51 -9.57
CA LYS A 57 12.35 9.07 -10.50
C LYS A 57 11.81 8.97 -11.93
N GLY A 58 12.66 9.22 -12.93
CA GLY A 58 12.26 9.33 -14.32
C GLY A 58 11.74 8.05 -14.98
N ASP A 59 11.96 6.89 -14.36
CA ASP A 59 11.47 5.58 -14.83
C ASP A 59 10.12 5.16 -14.18
N ASP A 60 9.59 5.97 -13.27
CA ASP A 60 8.30 5.72 -12.66
C ASP A 60 7.13 5.95 -13.65
N VAL A 61 6.06 5.17 -13.49
CA VAL A 61 4.82 5.38 -14.26
C VAL A 61 4.28 6.80 -13.99
N PRO A 62 3.90 7.57 -15.04
CA PRO A 62 3.43 8.95 -14.87
C PRO A 62 2.32 9.09 -13.83
N ALA A 63 2.34 10.18 -13.07
CA ALA A 63 1.38 10.43 -11.98
C ALA A 63 -0.08 10.35 -12.46
N ALA A 64 -0.38 10.87 -13.65
CA ALA A 64 -1.72 10.81 -14.23
C ALA A 64 -2.20 9.36 -14.45
N THR A 65 -1.33 8.51 -15.00
CA THR A 65 -1.64 7.07 -15.21
C THR A 65 -1.82 6.34 -13.90
N ARG A 66 -0.94 6.58 -12.92
CA ARG A 66 -1.07 6.00 -11.58
C ARG A 66 -2.40 6.38 -10.93
N MET A 67 -2.78 7.66 -11.02
CA MET A 67 -4.06 8.13 -10.49
C MET A 67 -5.27 7.50 -11.18
N LEU A 68 -5.19 7.17 -12.47
CA LEU A 68 -6.26 6.43 -13.15
C LEU A 68 -6.41 5.02 -12.56
N CYS A 69 -5.30 4.31 -12.32
CA CYS A 69 -5.34 2.99 -11.65
C CYS A 69 -6.00 3.09 -10.26
N TYR A 70 -5.60 4.06 -9.44
CA TYR A 70 -6.14 4.20 -8.08
C TYR A 70 -7.61 4.64 -8.07
N ARG A 71 -8.01 5.55 -8.97
CA ARG A 71 -9.42 5.94 -9.11
C ARG A 71 -10.29 4.77 -9.51
N LYS A 72 -9.79 3.91 -10.40
CA LYS A 72 -10.50 2.72 -10.83
C LYS A 72 -10.67 1.73 -9.66
N LEU A 73 -9.58 1.48 -8.90
CA LEU A 73 -9.62 0.68 -7.68
C LEU A 73 -10.66 1.20 -6.68
N HIS A 74 -10.76 2.52 -6.51
CA HIS A 74 -11.70 3.17 -5.60
C HIS A 74 -13.14 3.14 -6.15
N SER A 75 -13.36 3.63 -7.38
CA SER A 75 -14.72 3.80 -7.96
C SER A 75 -15.42 2.47 -8.22
N GLU A 76 -14.68 1.42 -8.53
CA GLU A 76 -15.21 0.09 -8.75
C GLU A 76 -15.18 -0.78 -7.46
N ARG A 77 -14.81 -0.19 -6.31
CA ARG A 77 -14.81 -0.83 -4.99
C ARG A 77 -13.99 -2.13 -4.95
N LEU A 78 -12.82 -2.14 -5.63
CA LEU A 78 -12.04 -3.37 -5.84
C LEU A 78 -11.08 -3.69 -4.69
N LEU A 79 -10.74 -2.71 -3.83
CA LEU A 79 -9.78 -2.92 -2.75
C LEU A 79 -10.24 -4.09 -1.85
N GLY A 80 -9.35 -5.04 -1.63
CA GLY A 80 -9.61 -6.21 -0.78
C GLY A 80 -10.49 -7.29 -1.42
N GLN A 81 -11.06 -7.08 -2.62
CA GLN A 81 -11.84 -8.13 -3.28
C GLN A 81 -10.99 -9.38 -3.52
N GLY A 82 -11.41 -10.51 -2.93
CA GLY A 82 -10.72 -11.78 -2.99
C GLY A 82 -9.47 -11.90 -2.10
N ASP A 83 -9.14 -10.84 -1.30
CA ASP A 83 -7.97 -10.84 -0.41
C ASP A 83 -8.29 -10.45 1.03
N LYS A 84 -9.48 -9.94 1.31
CA LYS A 84 -9.91 -9.56 2.66
C LYS A 84 -10.37 -10.76 3.49
N ASP A 85 -10.31 -10.63 4.81
CA ASP A 85 -10.91 -11.59 5.75
C ASP A 85 -12.40 -11.26 5.97
N GLU A 86 -13.27 -11.96 5.26
CA GLU A 86 -14.72 -11.76 5.32
C GLU A 86 -15.30 -11.88 6.73
N SER A 87 -14.65 -12.65 7.61
CA SER A 87 -15.13 -12.85 9.00
C SER A 87 -15.00 -11.57 9.82
N ILE A 88 -13.92 -10.79 9.60
CA ILE A 88 -13.69 -9.51 10.26
C ILE A 88 -14.77 -8.51 9.82
N TRP A 89 -14.99 -8.37 8.54
CA TRP A 89 -15.94 -7.40 7.99
C TRP A 89 -17.38 -7.73 8.32
N LYS A 90 -17.74 -9.03 8.28
CA LYS A 90 -19.06 -9.47 8.73
C LYS A 90 -19.33 -9.16 10.20
N LYS A 91 -18.31 -9.32 11.07
CA LYS A 91 -18.42 -9.00 12.50
C LYS A 91 -18.51 -7.49 12.70
N ALA A 92 -17.77 -6.70 11.94
CA ALA A 92 -17.76 -5.26 12.01
C ALA A 92 -19.09 -4.62 11.57
N GLY A 93 -19.78 -5.20 10.60
CA GLY A 93 -21.04 -4.70 10.06
C GLY A 93 -20.88 -3.65 8.94
N TRP A 94 -19.67 -3.50 8.40
CA TRP A 94 -19.36 -2.69 7.21
C TRP A 94 -18.31 -3.40 6.35
N ASP A 95 -17.98 -2.84 5.19
CA ASP A 95 -16.99 -3.38 4.27
C ASP A 95 -15.81 -2.42 4.11
N ILE A 96 -14.63 -2.94 3.75
CA ILE A 96 -13.45 -2.11 3.47
C ILE A 96 -13.75 -1.04 2.42
N SER A 97 -14.55 -1.35 1.43
CA SER A 97 -14.93 -0.42 0.36
C SER A 97 -15.82 0.74 0.84
N ASP A 98 -16.45 0.64 2.03
CA ASP A 98 -17.22 1.73 2.65
C ASP A 98 -16.31 2.74 3.36
N VAL A 99 -15.12 2.30 3.75
CA VAL A 99 -14.15 3.09 4.51
C VAL A 99 -12.87 3.38 3.72
N PHE A 100 -12.80 2.98 2.45
CA PHE A 100 -11.67 3.22 1.57
C PHE A 100 -11.76 4.58 0.91
N GLU A 101 -10.67 5.36 0.99
CA GLU A 101 -10.58 6.68 0.36
C GLU A 101 -9.24 6.90 -0.33
N LEU A 102 -9.24 7.79 -1.33
CA LEU A 102 -8.08 8.14 -2.13
C LEU A 102 -7.73 9.62 -1.93
N ILE A 103 -6.60 9.90 -1.31
CA ILE A 103 -6.13 11.26 -1.06
C ILE A 103 -4.68 11.39 -1.56
N GLY A 104 -4.48 12.01 -2.72
CA GLY A 104 -3.14 12.29 -3.25
C GLY A 104 -2.36 13.28 -2.39
N LEU A 105 -1.07 13.07 -2.26
CA LEU A 105 -0.15 13.95 -1.55
C LEU A 105 0.95 14.46 -2.46
N ASP A 106 1.06 15.79 -2.53
CA ASP A 106 2.15 16.46 -3.24
C ASP A 106 3.36 16.62 -2.32
N ILE A 107 4.11 15.53 -2.16
CA ILE A 107 5.36 15.49 -1.42
C ILE A 107 6.45 14.84 -2.27
N LYS A 108 7.69 15.28 -2.03
CA LYS A 108 8.88 14.73 -2.70
C LYS A 108 9.42 13.53 -1.93
N MET A 109 9.90 12.53 -2.65
CA MET A 109 10.68 11.42 -2.11
C MET A 109 12.17 11.82 -2.05
N PHE A 110 12.81 11.53 -0.91
CA PHE A 110 14.25 11.74 -0.71
C PHE A 110 15.04 10.43 -0.78
N TYR A 111 14.37 9.30 -0.70
CA TYR A 111 14.97 7.95 -0.66
C TYR A 111 15.93 7.78 0.52
N GLY A 112 15.55 8.33 1.67
CA GLY A 112 16.31 8.33 2.92
C GLY A 112 16.02 7.12 3.83
N GLY A 113 15.37 6.07 3.31
CA GLY A 113 15.12 4.81 4.01
C GLY A 113 14.38 4.98 5.34
N PRO A 114 14.89 4.39 6.43
CA PRO A 114 14.25 4.42 7.75
C PRO A 114 13.93 5.83 8.25
N SER A 115 14.86 6.79 8.07
CA SER A 115 14.64 8.18 8.49
C SER A 115 13.50 8.84 7.72
N GLU A 116 13.36 8.55 6.44
CA GLU A 116 12.24 9.03 5.63
C GLU A 116 10.93 8.36 6.01
N ALA A 117 10.94 7.10 6.44
CA ALA A 117 9.75 6.45 6.98
C ALA A 117 9.20 7.19 8.21
N VAL A 118 10.08 7.63 9.12
CA VAL A 118 9.70 8.48 10.27
C VAL A 118 9.13 9.82 9.81
N MET A 119 9.81 10.49 8.88
CA MET A 119 9.33 11.77 8.30
C MET A 119 7.94 11.60 7.66
N HIS A 120 7.69 10.51 6.94
CA HIS A 120 6.38 10.19 6.39
C HIS A 120 5.33 9.97 7.48
N GLY A 121 5.70 9.38 8.61
CA GLY A 121 4.86 9.29 9.80
C GLY A 121 4.50 10.67 10.34
N ILE A 122 5.48 11.56 10.52
CA ILE A 122 5.27 12.94 11.00
C ILE A 122 4.29 13.69 10.08
N TYR A 123 4.46 13.59 8.76
CA TYR A 123 3.54 14.24 7.83
C TYR A 123 2.11 13.75 8.01
N ARG A 124 1.89 12.42 8.12
CA ARG A 124 0.55 11.85 8.30
C ARG A 124 -0.05 12.24 9.65
N GLN A 125 0.74 12.21 10.72
CA GLN A 125 0.32 12.74 12.02
C GLN A 125 -0.17 14.20 11.92
N ASN A 126 0.58 15.05 11.21
CA ASN A 126 0.20 16.44 10.99
C ASN A 126 -1.07 16.58 10.15
N TYR A 127 -1.33 15.66 9.23
CA TYR A 127 -2.58 15.60 8.46
C TYR A 127 -3.75 14.99 9.25
N GLY A 128 -3.50 14.41 10.43
CA GLY A 128 -4.53 13.88 11.33
C GLY A 128 -4.73 12.38 11.25
N PHE A 129 -3.86 11.65 10.57
CA PHE A 129 -3.87 10.19 10.60
C PHE A 129 -3.38 9.68 11.94
N SER A 130 -3.96 8.59 12.40
CA SER A 130 -3.56 7.87 13.62
C SER A 130 -2.58 6.74 13.34
N ASP A 131 -2.56 6.24 12.09
CA ASP A 131 -1.79 5.06 11.68
C ASP A 131 -1.18 5.25 10.28
N ILE A 132 -0.06 4.59 10.05
CA ILE A 132 0.62 4.57 8.75
C ILE A 132 1.15 3.17 8.46
N VAL A 133 0.89 2.67 7.25
CA VAL A 133 1.52 1.43 6.78
C VAL A 133 2.99 1.70 6.49
N ILE A 134 3.86 0.92 7.14
CA ILE A 134 5.28 0.85 6.85
C ILE A 134 5.57 -0.51 6.24
N GLY A 135 5.80 -0.52 4.95
CA GLY A 135 6.20 -1.72 4.23
C GLY A 135 7.69 -2.01 4.34
N ARG A 136 8.09 -3.19 3.89
CA ARG A 136 9.49 -3.54 3.70
C ARG A 136 10.21 -2.53 2.81
N LYS A 137 11.46 -2.21 3.12
CA LYS A 137 12.30 -1.26 2.33
C LYS A 137 11.58 0.07 2.06
N HIS A 138 10.91 0.62 3.07
CA HIS A 138 10.19 1.88 2.92
C HIS A 138 11.15 3.01 2.55
N ALA A 139 10.88 3.69 1.43
CA ALA A 139 11.69 4.78 0.88
C ALA A 139 13.18 4.39 0.60
N ASP A 140 13.43 3.12 0.30
CA ASP A 140 14.77 2.59 0.04
C ASP A 140 15.35 3.07 -1.30
N ALA A 141 16.67 3.16 -1.34
CA ALA A 141 17.47 3.28 -2.56
C ALA A 141 18.74 2.43 -2.41
N PRO A 142 19.19 1.76 -3.48
CA PRO A 142 20.46 1.06 -3.47
C PRO A 142 21.63 2.05 -3.63
N PHE A 143 22.83 1.59 -3.31
CA PHE A 143 24.08 2.21 -3.77
C PHE A 143 24.19 2.16 -5.31
N GLU A 144 25.11 2.90 -5.89
CA GLU A 144 25.37 2.89 -7.34
C GLU A 144 25.72 1.51 -7.90
N ASP A 145 26.37 0.66 -7.09
CA ASP A 145 26.71 -0.73 -7.41
C ASP A 145 25.51 -1.70 -7.24
N GLY A 146 24.35 -1.21 -6.88
CA GLY A 146 23.13 -1.98 -6.68
C GLY A 146 22.99 -2.67 -5.32
N LYS A 147 23.98 -2.52 -4.42
CA LYS A 147 23.88 -3.07 -3.07
C LYS A 147 22.86 -2.31 -2.22
N ALA A 148 22.16 -3.02 -1.36
CA ALA A 148 21.24 -2.41 -0.41
C ALA A 148 21.97 -1.51 0.59
N ILE A 149 21.44 -0.32 0.85
CA ILE A 149 21.93 0.59 1.90
C ILE A 149 21.41 0.13 3.27
N TRP A 150 20.15 -0.26 3.31
CA TRP A 150 19.43 -0.67 4.52
C TRP A 150 18.91 -2.10 4.41
N GLY A 151 18.71 -2.74 5.56
CA GLY A 151 18.04 -4.02 5.67
C GLY A 151 16.56 -3.94 5.28
N ASP A 152 15.96 -5.11 5.03
CA ASP A 152 14.56 -5.20 4.58
C ASP A 152 13.58 -4.59 5.58
N PHE A 153 13.89 -4.63 6.89
CA PHE A 153 13.02 -4.20 7.98
C PHE A 153 13.56 -3.04 8.81
N ASP A 154 14.68 -2.43 8.46
CA ASP A 154 15.25 -1.28 9.19
C ASP A 154 14.22 -0.15 9.36
N ALA A 155 13.35 0.05 8.36
CA ALA A 155 12.25 1.01 8.44
C ALA A 155 11.16 0.61 9.45
N HIS A 156 11.05 -0.66 9.83
CA HIS A 156 10.18 -1.11 10.94
C HIS A 156 10.86 -0.89 12.28
N GLU A 157 12.14 -1.23 12.38
CA GLU A 157 12.91 -1.23 13.62
C GLU A 157 13.14 0.19 14.16
N ILE A 158 13.31 1.18 13.26
CA ILE A 158 13.52 2.56 13.68
C ILE A 158 12.40 3.09 14.57
N PHE A 159 11.15 2.65 14.36
CA PHE A 159 10.01 3.10 15.17
C PHE A 159 10.03 2.54 16.60
N ASP A 160 10.72 1.43 16.86
CA ASP A 160 10.80 0.81 18.19
C ASP A 160 11.70 1.60 19.15
N ASN A 161 12.62 2.42 18.60
CA ASN A 161 13.64 3.12 19.36
C ASN A 161 13.55 4.66 19.24
N LEU A 162 12.45 5.19 18.66
CA LEU A 162 12.27 6.63 18.51
C LEU A 162 12.11 7.30 19.89
N LYS A 163 12.84 8.39 20.06
CA LYS A 163 12.68 9.30 21.19
C LYS A 163 11.85 10.50 20.75
N GLY A 164 10.92 10.93 21.61
CA GLY A 164 10.10 12.12 21.35
C GLY A 164 8.61 11.81 21.23
N GLU A 165 7.84 12.77 20.74
CA GLU A 165 6.37 12.73 20.72
C GLU A 165 5.82 12.35 19.33
N LEU A 166 6.15 11.14 18.86
CA LEU A 166 5.50 10.58 17.69
C LEU A 166 4.30 9.74 18.14
N HIS A 167 3.08 10.21 17.84
CA HIS A 167 1.84 9.56 18.26
C HIS A 167 1.27 8.62 17.20
N ILE A 168 1.60 8.86 15.91
CA ILE A 168 1.14 7.97 14.83
C ILE A 168 1.73 6.57 15.01
N GLN A 169 0.88 5.55 14.84
CA GLN A 169 1.28 4.17 15.02
C GLN A 169 1.73 3.57 13.68
N PRO A 170 2.94 2.97 13.61
CA PRO A 170 3.36 2.26 12.42
C PRO A 170 2.63 0.91 12.34
N CYS A 171 1.88 0.69 11.29
CA CYS A 171 1.40 -0.62 10.89
C CYS A 171 2.50 -1.29 10.07
N LYS A 172 3.31 -2.12 10.71
CA LYS A 172 4.43 -2.83 10.11
C LYS A 172 3.92 -4.00 9.28
N VAL A 173 4.15 -3.97 7.96
CA VAL A 173 3.69 -5.01 7.04
C VAL A 173 4.87 -5.70 6.37
N GLY A 174 4.96 -7.01 6.55
CA GLY A 174 6.00 -7.87 5.98
C GLY A 174 5.79 -8.15 4.49
N PHE A 175 6.36 -9.24 4.03
CA PHE A 175 6.12 -9.73 2.68
C PHE A 175 4.70 -10.28 2.55
N ALA A 176 4.04 -10.00 1.45
CA ALA A 176 2.75 -10.58 1.10
C ALA A 176 2.81 -11.19 -0.31
N ALA A 177 2.12 -12.29 -0.51
CA ALA A 177 2.05 -12.98 -1.78
C ALA A 177 0.74 -13.77 -1.88
N PHE A 178 0.39 -14.19 -3.10
CA PHE A 178 -0.77 -15.05 -3.32
C PHE A 178 -0.42 -16.51 -2.99
N TYR A 179 -1.31 -17.19 -2.27
CA TYR A 179 -1.20 -18.60 -1.90
C TYR A 179 -2.35 -19.39 -2.49
N GLU A 180 -2.02 -20.43 -3.27
CA GLU A 180 -3.01 -21.31 -3.92
C GLU A 180 -3.88 -22.03 -2.90
N SER A 181 -3.32 -22.41 -1.76
CA SER A 181 -4.03 -23.07 -0.66
C SER A 181 -5.17 -22.22 -0.09
N LEU A 182 -4.96 -20.90 -0.07
CA LEU A 182 -5.95 -19.93 0.41
C LEU A 182 -6.81 -19.33 -0.70
N GLY A 183 -6.33 -19.37 -1.95
CA GLY A 183 -6.95 -18.65 -3.07
C GLY A 183 -6.89 -17.12 -2.95
N ARG A 184 -6.03 -16.60 -2.07
CA ARG A 184 -5.88 -15.16 -1.79
C ARG A 184 -4.45 -14.77 -1.42
N VAL A 185 -4.22 -13.45 -1.33
CA VAL A 185 -2.98 -12.89 -0.79
C VAL A 185 -2.98 -12.99 0.74
N ASP A 186 -1.83 -13.33 1.31
CA ASP A 186 -1.57 -13.25 2.76
C ASP A 186 -0.09 -12.97 3.03
N LEU A 187 0.26 -12.68 4.30
CA LEU A 187 1.62 -12.47 4.76
C LEU A 187 2.44 -13.75 4.67
N THR A 188 3.64 -13.66 4.09
CA THR A 188 4.49 -14.85 3.88
C THR A 188 4.93 -15.51 5.18
N GLU A 189 5.06 -14.74 6.25
CA GLU A 189 5.43 -15.26 7.58
C GLU A 189 4.38 -16.19 8.20
N ARG A 190 3.17 -16.23 7.67
CA ARG A 190 2.09 -17.12 8.11
C ARG A 190 2.06 -18.45 7.36
N HIS A 191 2.91 -18.59 6.32
CA HIS A 191 2.91 -19.72 5.39
C HIS A 191 4.30 -20.36 5.30
N GLU A 192 4.85 -20.72 6.46
CA GLU A 192 6.17 -21.36 6.52
C GLU A 192 6.17 -22.68 5.74
N GLY A 193 7.13 -22.82 4.82
CA GLY A 193 7.26 -24.00 3.97
C GLY A 193 6.34 -24.05 2.75
N GLU A 194 5.39 -23.13 2.60
CA GLU A 194 4.54 -23.04 1.41
C GLU A 194 5.15 -22.11 0.36
N LYS A 195 5.11 -22.52 -0.91
CA LYS A 195 5.60 -21.70 -2.01
C LYS A 195 4.54 -20.71 -2.49
N PRO A 196 4.79 -19.40 -2.39
CA PRO A 196 3.86 -18.41 -2.91
C PRO A 196 3.84 -18.39 -4.44
N TYR A 197 2.70 -17.99 -5.02
CA TYR A 197 2.65 -17.63 -6.42
C TYR A 197 3.30 -16.26 -6.62
N SER A 198 4.35 -16.19 -7.42
CA SER A 198 5.10 -14.95 -7.65
C SER A 198 5.57 -14.84 -9.09
N ILE A 199 5.68 -13.60 -9.54
CA ILE A 199 6.27 -13.21 -10.82
C ILE A 199 7.14 -11.99 -10.59
N SER A 200 8.26 -11.88 -11.29
CA SER A 200 9.15 -10.72 -11.15
C SER A 200 8.49 -9.45 -11.70
N GLY A 201 8.77 -8.31 -11.06
CA GLY A 201 8.29 -7.01 -11.55
C GLY A 201 8.73 -6.70 -12.98
N THR A 202 9.92 -7.18 -13.40
CA THR A 202 10.39 -7.09 -14.79
C THR A 202 9.46 -7.82 -15.74
N LYS A 203 9.09 -9.06 -15.44
CA LYS A 203 8.20 -9.85 -16.27
C LYS A 203 6.78 -9.25 -16.35
N VAL A 204 6.28 -8.71 -15.24
CA VAL A 204 5.01 -7.95 -15.23
C VAL A 204 5.08 -6.75 -16.19
N ARG A 205 6.17 -6.00 -16.13
CA ARG A 205 6.38 -4.84 -17.01
C ARG A 205 6.46 -5.24 -18.50
N GLU A 206 7.20 -6.30 -18.81
CA GLU A 206 7.31 -6.84 -20.17
C GLU A 206 5.95 -7.26 -20.73
N GLN A 207 5.13 -7.97 -19.95
CA GLN A 207 3.77 -8.34 -20.36
C GLN A 207 2.90 -7.11 -20.64
N LEU A 208 2.89 -6.13 -19.74
CA LEU A 208 2.11 -4.91 -19.92
C LEU A 208 2.55 -4.12 -21.17
N GLN A 209 3.86 -4.03 -21.43
CA GLN A 209 4.41 -3.39 -22.63
C GLN A 209 4.07 -4.15 -23.92
N ALA A 210 3.96 -5.49 -23.83
CA ALA A 210 3.49 -6.33 -24.95
C ALA A 210 1.96 -6.25 -25.17
N GLY A 211 1.24 -5.54 -24.31
CA GLY A 211 -0.22 -5.45 -24.36
C GLY A 211 -0.92 -6.67 -23.75
N GLU A 212 -0.19 -7.46 -22.96
CA GLU A 212 -0.69 -8.66 -22.30
C GLU A 212 -1.02 -8.35 -20.83
N ARG A 213 -2.15 -8.83 -20.34
CA ARG A 213 -2.48 -8.73 -18.91
C ARG A 213 -1.64 -9.71 -18.11
N PRO A 214 -0.96 -9.28 -17.05
CA PRO A 214 -0.40 -10.19 -16.05
C PRO A 214 -1.48 -11.07 -15.42
N ASP A 215 -1.04 -12.16 -14.79
CA ASP A 215 -1.95 -13.05 -14.07
C ASP A 215 -2.78 -12.27 -13.03
N PRO A 216 -4.12 -12.47 -12.96
CA PRO A 216 -4.99 -11.74 -12.01
C PRO A 216 -4.69 -12.03 -10.54
N ARG A 217 -3.95 -13.10 -10.22
CA ARG A 217 -3.42 -13.34 -8.87
C ARG A 217 -2.34 -12.33 -8.47
N ILE A 218 -1.70 -11.71 -9.45
CA ILE A 218 -0.66 -10.69 -9.24
C ILE A 218 -1.24 -9.28 -9.37
N MET A 219 -1.94 -9.01 -10.47
CA MET A 219 -2.44 -7.67 -10.78
C MET A 219 -3.87 -7.75 -11.31
N ARG A 220 -4.73 -6.88 -10.82
CA ARG A 220 -6.13 -6.82 -11.28
C ARG A 220 -6.20 -6.46 -12.77
N PRO A 221 -7.14 -7.07 -13.52
CA PRO A 221 -7.36 -6.72 -14.93
C PRO A 221 -7.58 -5.23 -15.15
N GLU A 222 -8.32 -4.58 -14.23
CA GLU A 222 -8.67 -3.17 -14.29
C GLU A 222 -7.44 -2.27 -14.21
N THR A 223 -6.48 -2.59 -13.36
CA THR A 223 -5.19 -1.89 -13.26
C THR A 223 -4.33 -2.18 -14.49
N SER A 224 -4.30 -3.44 -14.94
CA SER A 224 -3.54 -3.84 -16.13
C SER A 224 -3.99 -3.11 -17.38
N ASP A 225 -5.30 -2.96 -17.60
CA ASP A 225 -5.85 -2.28 -18.79
C ASP A 225 -5.42 -0.81 -18.85
N VAL A 226 -5.46 -0.10 -17.73
CA VAL A 226 -5.00 1.30 -17.64
C VAL A 226 -3.51 1.39 -18.00
N LEU A 227 -2.69 0.46 -17.52
CA LEU A 227 -1.25 0.46 -17.77
C LEU A 227 -0.95 0.09 -19.22
N ILE A 228 -1.61 -0.92 -19.79
CA ILE A 228 -1.46 -1.32 -21.18
C ILE A 228 -1.82 -0.16 -22.12
N GLU A 229 -2.92 0.54 -21.84
CA GLU A 229 -3.31 1.71 -22.63
C GLU A 229 -2.28 2.83 -22.54
N ALA A 230 -1.67 3.03 -21.37
CA ALA A 230 -0.62 4.03 -21.20
C ALA A 230 0.69 3.69 -21.93
N TYR A 231 1.04 2.41 -22.05
CA TYR A 231 2.22 1.97 -22.81
C TYR A 231 2.04 2.01 -24.33
N ARG A 232 0.79 2.10 -24.82
CA ARG A 232 0.50 2.23 -26.26
C ARG A 232 0.65 3.66 -26.79
N LYS A 233 0.74 4.63 -25.89
CA LYS A 233 0.89 6.07 -26.23
C LYS A 233 2.34 6.48 -26.26
#